data_706c320fac7998ceb11af457ee7b3926
#
_entry.id   706c320fac7998ceb11af457ee7b3926
#
_cell.length_a   1.000
_cell.length_b   1.000
_cell.length_c   1.000
_cell.angle_alpha   90.00
_cell.angle_beta   90.00
_cell.angle_gamma   90.00
#
_symmetry.space_group_name_H-M   'P 1'
#
loop_
_entity.id
_entity.type
_entity.pdbx_description
1 polymer ?
#
loop_
_entity_poly.entity_id
_entity_poly.type
_entity_poly.pdbx_seq_one_letter_code
_entity_poly.pdbx_strand_id
1 'polypeptide(L)'
;ILICKIEKEEEMALFKQMLQYIADTFPEITSLLYIINNKCNDTITDLEVHTFKGKDHIFEEMEGLRFKVGPKSFYQTNSEQAYNLYKVARNFAGLTGNELVYDLYTGTGTIANFVSKHARQVIGIEYVPEAIEDAKVNAEINGIKNTLFFAGDMKDMLTQDFINQYGRPDVIITDPPRAGMHQDVVDVILFAEPKRIVYVSCNPATQARDLQLLDAKYKVKAVQPVDMFPHTHHVENVVLLELKD
;
A
#
# COMPACT_ATOMS: atom_id res chain seq x y z
N ILE A 1 0.48 19.57 -3.17
CA ILE A 1 0.06 20.04 -1.83
C ILE A 1 1.11 21.02 -1.33
N LEU A 2 0.68 22.20 -0.83
CA LEU A 2 1.56 23.13 -0.11
C LEU A 2 1.28 23.02 1.38
N ILE A 3 2.36 22.87 2.16
CA ILE A 3 2.29 22.83 3.61
C ILE A 3 2.96 24.11 4.11
N CYS A 4 2.25 24.87 4.91
CA CYS A 4 2.76 26.17 5.40
C CYS A 4 2.42 26.38 6.87
N LYS A 5 3.22 27.20 7.53
CA LYS A 5 2.92 27.76 8.85
C LYS A 5 2.29 29.12 8.65
N ILE A 6 1.12 29.34 9.26
CA ILE A 6 0.37 30.62 9.21
C ILE A 6 -0.11 30.92 10.61
N GLU A 7 0.34 32.04 11.15
CA GLU A 7 -0.02 32.48 12.51
C GLU A 7 -0.89 33.73 12.50
N LYS A 8 -0.93 34.48 11.38
CA LYS A 8 -1.63 35.74 11.25
C LYS A 8 -2.55 35.76 10.04
N GLU A 9 -3.63 36.51 10.12
CA GLU A 9 -4.60 36.66 9.04
C GLU A 9 -3.98 37.29 7.78
N GLU A 10 -3.05 38.24 7.94
CA GLU A 10 -2.33 38.86 6.84
C GLU A 10 -1.48 37.84 6.05
N GLU A 11 -0.86 36.89 6.73
CA GLU A 11 -0.08 35.80 6.13
C GLU A 11 -0.98 34.89 5.29
N MET A 12 -2.19 34.61 5.77
CA MET A 12 -3.19 33.84 5.03
C MET A 12 -3.60 34.55 3.74
N ALA A 13 -3.76 35.87 3.76
CA ALA A 13 -4.10 36.64 2.56
C ALA A 13 -2.99 36.56 1.50
N LEU A 14 -1.73 36.71 1.91
CA LEU A 14 -0.56 36.56 1.02
C LEU A 14 -0.43 35.13 0.50
N PHE A 15 -0.65 34.14 1.34
CA PHE A 15 -0.61 32.74 0.94
C PHE A 15 -1.68 32.41 -0.11
N LYS A 16 -2.91 32.92 0.04
CA LYS A 16 -3.96 32.76 -0.97
C LYS A 16 -3.62 33.43 -2.29
N GLN A 17 -2.95 34.61 -2.27
CA GLN A 17 -2.45 35.24 -3.49
C GLN A 17 -1.39 34.37 -4.19
N MET A 18 -0.49 33.74 -3.43
CA MET A 18 0.49 32.82 -3.99
C MET A 18 -0.20 31.58 -4.59
N LEU A 19 -1.19 31.01 -3.93
CA LEU A 19 -1.97 29.87 -4.47
C LEU A 19 -2.69 30.26 -5.77
N GLN A 20 -3.25 31.47 -5.83
CA GLN A 20 -3.89 31.96 -7.05
C GLN A 20 -2.87 32.14 -8.19
N TYR A 21 -1.70 32.72 -7.89
CA TYR A 21 -0.62 32.84 -8.86
C TYR A 21 -0.18 31.48 -9.40
N ILE A 22 -0.04 30.46 -8.54
CA ILE A 22 0.28 29.08 -8.95
C ILE A 22 -0.82 28.53 -9.86
N ALA A 23 -2.09 28.72 -9.47
CA ALA A 23 -3.23 28.23 -10.23
C ALA A 23 -3.37 28.83 -11.61
N ASP A 24 -2.94 30.10 -11.77
CA ASP A 24 -3.01 30.83 -13.03
C ASP A 24 -1.78 30.57 -13.93
N THR A 25 -0.61 30.35 -13.31
CA THR A 25 0.65 30.14 -14.01
C THR A 25 0.81 28.69 -14.51
N PHE A 26 0.28 27.72 -13.78
CA PHE A 26 0.42 26.28 -14.04
C PHE A 26 -0.96 25.63 -14.26
N PRO A 27 -1.57 25.79 -15.44
CA PRO A 27 -2.90 25.26 -15.74
C PRO A 27 -2.95 23.72 -15.74
N GLU A 28 -1.82 23.04 -15.89
CA GLU A 28 -1.68 21.59 -15.80
C GLU A 28 -1.91 21.02 -14.39
N ILE A 29 -1.88 21.86 -13.34
CA ILE A 29 -2.19 21.44 -11.99
C ILE A 29 -3.69 21.18 -11.87
N THR A 30 -4.06 19.92 -11.74
CA THR A 30 -5.45 19.44 -11.63
C THR A 30 -5.96 19.37 -10.20
N SER A 31 -5.06 19.38 -9.22
CA SER A 31 -5.34 19.29 -7.79
C SER A 31 -4.36 20.19 -7.03
N LEU A 32 -4.83 21.36 -6.59
CA LEU A 32 -4.04 22.29 -5.78
C LEU A 32 -4.60 22.33 -4.35
N LEU A 33 -3.86 21.70 -3.44
CA LEU A 33 -4.25 21.53 -2.05
C LEU A 33 -3.27 22.27 -1.14
N TYR A 34 -3.73 22.60 0.07
CA TYR A 34 -2.85 23.14 1.10
C TYR A 34 -3.22 22.63 2.50
N ILE A 35 -2.23 22.66 3.38
CA ILE A 35 -2.33 22.29 4.78
C ILE A 35 -1.67 23.38 5.61
N ILE A 36 -2.34 23.82 6.69
CA ILE A 36 -1.74 24.70 7.68
C ILE A 36 -1.16 23.83 8.78
N ASN A 37 0.17 23.85 8.91
CA ASN A 37 0.87 23.10 9.95
C ASN A 37 1.63 24.05 10.87
N ASN A 38 1.01 24.41 11.98
CA ASN A 38 1.60 25.26 13.03
C ASN A 38 2.36 24.46 14.09
N LYS A 39 2.50 23.12 13.91
CA LYS A 39 3.28 22.24 14.78
C LYS A 39 4.78 22.35 14.51
N CYS A 40 5.59 21.77 15.40
CA CYS A 40 7.04 21.71 15.27
C CYS A 40 7.53 20.46 14.52
N ASN A 41 6.62 19.67 13.90
CA ASN A 41 6.96 18.47 13.13
C ASN A 41 6.22 18.46 11.79
N ASP A 42 6.64 17.56 10.90
CA ASP A 42 6.12 17.46 9.54
C ASP A 42 4.91 16.50 9.42
N THR A 43 4.38 15.99 10.54
CA THR A 43 3.23 15.08 10.52
C THR A 43 1.96 15.83 10.11
N ILE A 44 1.25 15.33 9.10
CA ILE A 44 0.03 15.96 8.55
C ILE A 44 -1.23 15.10 8.71
N THR A 45 -1.12 13.90 9.25
CA THR A 45 -2.23 12.94 9.33
C THR A 45 -3.44 13.45 10.13
N ASP A 46 -3.19 14.23 11.16
CA ASP A 46 -4.17 14.85 12.06
C ASP A 46 -4.62 16.26 11.62
N LEU A 47 -4.07 16.79 10.51
CA LEU A 47 -4.36 18.14 10.01
C LEU A 47 -5.43 18.10 8.90
N GLU A 48 -6.20 19.18 8.80
CA GLU A 48 -7.16 19.37 7.73
C GLU A 48 -6.46 19.68 6.40
N VAL A 49 -6.94 19.05 5.32
CA VAL A 49 -6.51 19.32 3.96
C VAL A 49 -7.54 20.20 3.29
N HIS A 50 -7.11 21.35 2.78
CA HIS A 50 -7.97 22.30 2.10
C HIS A 50 -7.75 22.23 0.59
N THR A 51 -8.82 22.14 -0.18
CA THR A 51 -8.79 22.23 -1.63
C THR A 51 -8.90 23.68 -2.08
N PHE A 52 -7.85 24.19 -2.72
CA PHE A 52 -7.86 25.55 -3.29
C PHE A 52 -8.43 25.54 -4.71
N LYS A 53 -7.98 24.60 -5.56
CA LYS A 53 -8.46 24.45 -6.95
C LYS A 53 -8.49 22.99 -7.36
N GLY A 54 -9.52 22.63 -8.12
CA GLY A 54 -9.64 21.30 -8.72
C GLY A 54 -10.19 20.25 -7.76
N LYS A 55 -9.64 19.03 -7.84
CA LYS A 55 -10.08 17.89 -7.02
C LYS A 55 -9.23 17.76 -5.77
N ASP A 56 -9.77 17.08 -4.76
CA ASP A 56 -9.07 16.72 -3.52
C ASP A 56 -8.13 15.51 -3.69
N HIS A 57 -7.98 14.99 -4.90
CA HIS A 57 -7.22 13.78 -5.23
C HIS A 57 -6.65 13.86 -6.65
N ILE A 58 -5.73 12.96 -6.94
CA ILE A 58 -5.25 12.64 -8.29
C ILE A 58 -5.61 11.21 -8.65
N PHE A 59 -5.46 10.85 -9.93
CA PHE A 59 -5.54 9.47 -10.40
C PHE A 59 -4.19 9.04 -10.95
N GLU A 60 -3.78 7.84 -10.58
CA GLU A 60 -2.69 7.09 -11.18
C GLU A 60 -3.25 5.92 -11.98
N GLU A 61 -2.55 5.49 -13.03
CA GLU A 61 -3.00 4.40 -13.88
C GLU A 61 -1.93 3.30 -14.00
N MET A 62 -2.38 2.04 -13.95
CA MET A 62 -1.51 0.87 -14.06
C MET A 62 -2.26 -0.28 -14.73
N GLU A 63 -1.81 -0.73 -15.90
CA GLU A 63 -2.46 -1.79 -16.71
C GLU A 63 -3.97 -1.59 -16.93
N GLY A 64 -4.39 -0.33 -17.11
CA GLY A 64 -5.79 0.03 -17.29
C GLY A 64 -6.61 0.08 -15.99
N LEU A 65 -6.00 -0.17 -14.86
CA LEU A 65 -6.58 0.11 -13.54
C LEU A 65 -6.30 1.56 -13.16
N ARG A 66 -7.29 2.22 -12.57
CA ARG A 66 -7.19 3.59 -12.06
C ARG A 66 -7.23 3.60 -10.55
N PHE A 67 -6.29 4.29 -9.95
CA PHE A 67 -6.18 4.41 -8.50
C PHE A 67 -6.38 5.87 -8.09
N LYS A 68 -7.39 6.11 -7.27
CA LYS A 68 -7.59 7.39 -6.60
C LYS A 68 -6.54 7.52 -5.50
N VAL A 69 -5.74 8.57 -5.55
CA VAL A 69 -4.70 8.88 -4.57
C VAL A 69 -5.07 10.16 -3.86
N GLY A 70 -5.44 10.04 -2.61
CA GLY A 70 -5.75 11.17 -1.74
C GLY A 70 -4.50 11.81 -1.14
N PRO A 71 -4.62 12.99 -0.54
CA PRO A 71 -3.48 13.75 -0.01
C PRO A 71 -2.78 13.09 1.19
N LYS A 72 -3.46 12.17 1.86
CA LYS A 72 -2.92 11.40 2.99
C LYS A 72 -2.74 9.92 2.67
N SER A 73 -3.13 9.48 1.47
CA SER A 73 -2.96 8.10 1.02
C SER A 73 -1.51 7.83 0.68
N PHE A 74 -1.00 6.68 1.12
CA PHE A 74 0.28 6.20 0.61
C PHE A 74 0.11 5.65 -0.79
N TYR A 75 0.93 6.12 -1.70
CA TYR A 75 1.11 5.57 -3.05
C TYR A 75 2.58 5.68 -3.44
N GLN A 76 3.10 4.68 -4.15
CA GLN A 76 4.50 4.67 -4.59
C GLN A 76 4.76 5.82 -5.57
N THR A 77 5.62 6.76 -5.20
CA THR A 77 5.84 8.01 -5.94
C THR A 77 6.56 7.83 -7.27
N ASN A 78 7.26 6.71 -7.48
CA ASN A 78 7.78 6.30 -8.78
C ASN A 78 6.84 5.26 -9.40
N SER A 79 5.81 5.72 -10.10
CA SER A 79 4.73 4.87 -10.64
C SER A 79 5.25 3.82 -11.63
N GLU A 80 6.29 4.12 -12.43
CA GLU A 80 6.89 3.18 -13.37
C GLU A 80 7.58 2.02 -12.65
N GLN A 81 8.39 2.33 -11.62
CA GLN A 81 9.06 1.31 -10.83
C GLN A 81 8.09 0.57 -9.90
N ALA A 82 7.05 1.23 -9.41
CA ALA A 82 5.96 0.57 -8.68
C ALA A 82 5.28 -0.51 -9.54
N TYR A 83 5.03 -0.20 -10.80
CA TYR A 83 4.51 -1.19 -11.74
C TYR A 83 5.46 -2.38 -11.92
N ASN A 84 6.77 -2.14 -12.04
CA ASN A 84 7.76 -3.21 -12.12
C ASN A 84 7.77 -4.07 -10.85
N LEU A 85 7.72 -3.43 -9.66
CA LEU A 85 7.64 -4.11 -8.37
C LEU A 85 6.41 -5.01 -8.28
N TYR A 86 5.25 -4.49 -8.63
CA TYR A 86 3.99 -5.24 -8.56
C TYR A 86 3.91 -6.36 -9.61
N LYS A 87 4.54 -6.19 -10.78
CA LYS A 87 4.72 -7.29 -11.75
C LYS A 87 5.54 -8.44 -11.16
N VAL A 88 6.63 -8.12 -10.47
CA VAL A 88 7.45 -9.15 -9.80
C VAL A 88 6.62 -9.87 -8.74
N ALA A 89 5.90 -9.11 -7.88
CA ALA A 89 5.04 -9.69 -6.85
C ALA A 89 3.96 -10.60 -7.45
N ARG A 90 3.26 -10.16 -8.50
CA ARG A 90 2.26 -10.95 -9.21
C ARG A 90 2.84 -12.21 -9.85
N ASN A 91 4.00 -12.09 -10.48
CA ASN A 91 4.66 -13.25 -11.10
C ASN A 91 5.07 -14.29 -10.04
N PHE A 92 5.60 -13.85 -8.91
CA PHE A 92 5.95 -14.73 -7.80
C PHE A 92 4.72 -15.36 -7.15
N ALA A 93 3.60 -14.65 -7.08
CA ALA A 93 2.33 -15.19 -6.59
C ALA A 93 1.84 -16.35 -7.46
N GLY A 94 2.13 -16.35 -8.78
CA GLY A 94 1.82 -17.45 -9.69
C GLY A 94 0.34 -17.82 -9.72
N LEU A 95 -0.53 -16.81 -9.78
CA LEU A 95 -1.98 -16.97 -9.70
C LEU A 95 -2.55 -17.53 -11.00
N THR A 96 -3.54 -18.42 -10.87
CA THR A 96 -4.22 -19.12 -11.98
C THR A 96 -5.71 -18.78 -12.10
N GLY A 97 -6.23 -17.95 -11.19
CA GLY A 97 -7.66 -17.59 -11.12
C GLY A 97 -8.44 -18.38 -10.06
N ASN A 98 -7.83 -19.37 -9.40
CA ASN A 98 -8.48 -20.23 -8.42
C ASN A 98 -8.11 -19.93 -6.97
N GLU A 99 -7.08 -19.13 -6.76
CA GLU A 99 -6.48 -18.90 -5.46
C GLU A 99 -7.29 -17.91 -4.63
N LEU A 100 -7.36 -18.17 -3.31
CA LEU A 100 -7.65 -17.20 -2.29
C LEU A 100 -6.33 -16.53 -1.88
N VAL A 101 -6.26 -15.22 -2.10
CA VAL A 101 -5.07 -14.42 -1.80
C VAL A 101 -5.34 -13.53 -0.60
N TYR A 102 -4.41 -13.47 0.34
CA TYR A 102 -4.41 -12.43 1.38
C TYR A 102 -3.34 -11.41 1.05
N ASP A 103 -3.72 -10.13 1.03
CA ASP A 103 -2.83 -8.98 0.85
C ASP A 103 -2.70 -8.26 2.19
N LEU A 104 -1.60 -8.53 2.89
CA LEU A 104 -1.35 -8.01 4.22
C LEU A 104 -0.61 -6.66 4.12
N TYR A 105 -1.07 -5.68 4.90
CA TYR A 105 -0.63 -4.28 4.81
C TYR A 105 -1.02 -3.66 3.46
N THR A 106 -2.30 -3.89 3.08
CA THR A 106 -2.79 -3.61 1.71
C THR A 106 -2.81 -2.13 1.33
N GLY A 107 -2.69 -1.22 2.31
CA GLY A 107 -2.77 0.22 2.09
C GLY A 107 -4.07 0.62 1.38
N THR A 108 -3.97 1.38 0.30
CA THR A 108 -5.10 1.77 -0.56
C THR A 108 -5.55 0.67 -1.52
N GLY A 109 -5.18 -0.58 -1.24
CA GLY A 109 -5.58 -1.76 -2.02
C GLY A 109 -4.89 -1.87 -3.39
N THR A 110 -3.73 -1.25 -3.57
CA THR A 110 -3.09 -1.21 -4.90
C THR A 110 -2.69 -2.61 -5.36
N ILE A 111 -1.97 -3.39 -4.53
CA ILE A 111 -1.57 -4.75 -4.88
C ILE A 111 -2.80 -5.65 -4.98
N ALA A 112 -3.71 -5.60 -4.00
CA ALA A 112 -4.94 -6.39 -4.00
C ALA A 112 -5.74 -6.23 -5.30
N ASN A 113 -5.98 -4.98 -5.71
CA ASN A 113 -6.72 -4.69 -6.94
C ASN A 113 -5.92 -5.09 -8.19
N PHE A 114 -4.58 -4.90 -8.19
CA PHE A 114 -3.72 -5.26 -9.31
C PHE A 114 -3.69 -6.77 -9.60
N VAL A 115 -3.77 -7.61 -8.56
CA VAL A 115 -3.76 -9.07 -8.72
C VAL A 115 -5.15 -9.69 -8.83
N SER A 116 -6.22 -8.94 -8.55
CA SER A 116 -7.59 -9.43 -8.39
C SER A 116 -8.10 -10.22 -9.59
N LYS A 117 -7.82 -9.76 -10.82
CA LYS A 117 -8.28 -10.45 -12.05
C LYS A 117 -7.61 -11.82 -12.28
N HIS A 118 -6.54 -12.11 -11.54
CA HIS A 118 -5.80 -13.38 -11.61
C HIS A 118 -6.08 -14.28 -10.40
N ALA A 119 -6.95 -13.88 -9.47
CA ALA A 119 -7.31 -14.61 -8.28
C ALA A 119 -8.81 -14.91 -8.24
N ARG A 120 -9.21 -15.98 -7.54
CA ARG A 120 -10.63 -16.24 -7.23
C ARG A 120 -11.17 -15.15 -6.28
N GLN A 121 -10.40 -14.79 -5.28
CA GLN A 121 -10.72 -13.76 -4.30
C GLN A 121 -9.44 -13.19 -3.70
N VAL A 122 -9.46 -11.90 -3.38
CA VAL A 122 -8.38 -11.24 -2.63
C VAL A 122 -8.96 -10.62 -1.36
N ILE A 123 -8.29 -10.83 -0.24
CA ILE A 123 -8.64 -10.22 1.04
C ILE A 123 -7.49 -9.32 1.47
N GLY A 124 -7.78 -8.01 1.55
CA GLY A 124 -6.84 -6.99 2.00
C GLY A 124 -7.07 -6.63 3.47
N ILE A 125 -6.00 -6.53 4.24
CA ILE A 125 -6.03 -6.11 5.65
C ILE A 125 -5.07 -4.94 5.83
N GLU A 126 -5.54 -3.88 6.49
CA GLU A 126 -4.78 -2.65 6.72
C GLU A 126 -5.16 -2.03 8.07
N TYR A 127 -4.18 -1.43 8.74
CA TYR A 127 -4.40 -0.77 10.04
C TYR A 127 -5.19 0.54 9.91
N VAL A 128 -4.98 1.31 8.84
CA VAL A 128 -5.54 2.64 8.63
C VAL A 128 -6.94 2.55 7.99
N PRO A 129 -8.03 2.90 8.72
CA PRO A 129 -9.40 2.79 8.19
C PRO A 129 -9.62 3.61 6.92
N GLU A 130 -9.03 4.81 6.82
CA GLU A 130 -9.16 5.68 5.65
C GLU A 130 -8.53 5.05 4.40
N ALA A 131 -7.43 4.33 4.55
CA ALA A 131 -6.80 3.60 3.45
C ALA A 131 -7.70 2.45 2.95
N ILE A 132 -8.41 1.78 3.86
CA ILE A 132 -9.40 0.75 3.49
C ILE A 132 -10.59 1.35 2.73
N GLU A 133 -11.07 2.54 3.11
CA GLU A 133 -12.11 3.21 2.32
C GLU A 133 -11.61 3.58 0.91
N ASP A 134 -10.38 4.07 0.79
CA ASP A 134 -9.75 4.29 -0.51
C ASP A 134 -9.59 2.98 -1.31
N ALA A 135 -9.24 1.86 -0.66
CA ALA A 135 -9.13 0.55 -1.31
C ALA A 135 -10.47 0.08 -1.89
N LYS A 136 -11.56 0.28 -1.16
CA LYS A 136 -12.94 -0.04 -1.63
C LYS A 136 -13.32 0.85 -2.81
N VAL A 137 -13.06 2.16 -2.73
CA VAL A 137 -13.29 3.11 -3.82
C VAL A 137 -12.48 2.72 -5.05
N ASN A 138 -11.22 2.32 -4.89
CA ASN A 138 -10.37 1.86 -5.98
C ASN A 138 -10.89 0.56 -6.62
N ALA A 139 -11.42 -0.37 -5.84
CA ALA A 139 -12.08 -1.56 -6.37
C ALA A 139 -13.34 -1.20 -7.19
N GLU A 140 -14.18 -0.29 -6.67
CA GLU A 140 -15.41 0.16 -7.32
C GLU A 140 -15.11 0.87 -8.66
N ILE A 141 -14.17 1.82 -8.69
CA ILE A 141 -13.77 2.55 -9.91
C ILE A 141 -13.34 1.58 -11.02
N ASN A 142 -12.71 0.47 -10.65
CA ASN A 142 -12.21 -0.54 -11.58
C ASN A 142 -13.21 -1.69 -11.83
N GLY A 143 -14.41 -1.64 -11.25
CA GLY A 143 -15.43 -2.70 -11.39
C GLY A 143 -15.02 -4.05 -10.79
N ILE A 144 -14.07 -4.06 -9.85
CA ILE A 144 -13.56 -5.25 -9.17
C ILE A 144 -14.57 -5.69 -8.11
N LYS A 145 -14.97 -6.96 -8.13
CA LYS A 145 -16.01 -7.51 -7.24
C LYS A 145 -15.55 -8.65 -6.35
N ASN A 146 -14.32 -9.10 -6.54
CA ASN A 146 -13.72 -10.23 -5.83
C ASN A 146 -12.66 -9.81 -4.82
N THR A 147 -12.69 -8.56 -4.37
CA THR A 147 -11.86 -8.05 -3.28
C THR A 147 -12.71 -7.78 -2.03
N LEU A 148 -12.18 -8.12 -0.86
CA LEU A 148 -12.73 -7.74 0.44
C LEU A 148 -11.65 -7.01 1.23
N PHE A 149 -12.02 -5.93 1.93
CA PHE A 149 -11.08 -5.11 2.67
C PHE A 149 -11.51 -4.95 4.12
N PHE A 150 -10.56 -5.12 5.04
CA PHE A 150 -10.76 -5.06 6.49
C PHE A 150 -9.78 -4.09 7.13
N ALA A 151 -10.33 -3.18 7.97
CA ALA A 151 -9.54 -2.26 8.76
C ALA A 151 -9.26 -2.83 10.15
N GLY A 152 -8.01 -2.82 10.58
CA GLY A 152 -7.61 -3.23 11.92
C GLY A 152 -6.12 -3.54 12.03
N ASP A 153 -5.65 -3.61 13.28
CA ASP A 153 -4.27 -4.01 13.53
C ASP A 153 -4.05 -5.46 13.05
N MET A 154 -2.99 -5.66 12.27
CA MET A 154 -2.70 -6.94 11.63
C MET A 154 -2.65 -8.09 12.62
N LYS A 155 -2.03 -7.89 13.80
CA LYS A 155 -1.91 -8.91 14.85
C LYS A 155 -3.25 -9.29 15.48
N ASP A 156 -4.22 -8.34 15.50
CA ASP A 156 -5.54 -8.57 16.10
C ASP A 156 -6.54 -9.09 15.06
N MET A 157 -6.36 -8.74 13.79
CA MET A 157 -7.24 -9.12 12.69
C MET A 157 -6.88 -10.48 12.09
N LEU A 158 -5.61 -10.71 11.79
CA LEU A 158 -5.16 -11.97 11.20
C LEU A 158 -5.05 -13.04 12.27
N THR A 159 -6.17 -13.65 12.62
CA THR A 159 -6.29 -14.68 13.66
C THR A 159 -6.71 -16.03 13.06
N GLN A 160 -6.62 -17.10 13.85
CA GLN A 160 -7.15 -18.41 13.44
C GLN A 160 -8.65 -18.35 13.15
N ASP A 161 -9.42 -17.57 13.92
CA ASP A 161 -10.86 -17.39 13.69
C ASP A 161 -11.14 -16.65 12.40
N PHE A 162 -10.34 -15.63 12.07
CA PHE A 162 -10.42 -14.94 10.78
C PHE A 162 -10.20 -15.92 9.61
N ILE A 163 -9.16 -16.75 9.71
CA ILE A 163 -8.88 -17.78 8.70
C ILE A 163 -9.99 -18.81 8.60
N ASN A 164 -10.57 -19.23 9.73
CA ASN A 164 -11.69 -20.18 9.73
C ASN A 164 -12.94 -19.57 9.08
N GLN A 165 -13.17 -18.26 9.25
CA GLN A 165 -14.32 -17.55 8.70
C GLN A 165 -14.18 -17.27 7.20
N TYR A 166 -13.00 -16.79 6.76
CA TYR A 166 -12.78 -16.32 5.39
C TYR A 166 -12.05 -17.33 4.51
N GLY A 167 -11.52 -18.40 5.08
CA GLY A 167 -10.80 -19.46 4.40
C GLY A 167 -9.28 -19.34 4.53
N ARG A 168 -8.60 -20.48 4.41
CA ARG A 168 -7.13 -20.53 4.39
C ARG A 168 -6.63 -19.96 3.07
N PRO A 169 -5.71 -18.96 3.07
CA PRO A 169 -5.14 -18.43 1.85
C PRO A 169 -4.29 -19.49 1.12
N ASP A 170 -4.39 -19.52 -0.20
CA ASP A 170 -3.46 -20.27 -1.05
C ASP A 170 -2.14 -19.50 -1.21
N VAL A 171 -2.24 -18.16 -1.25
CA VAL A 171 -1.10 -17.25 -1.39
C VAL A 171 -1.26 -16.08 -0.43
N ILE A 172 -0.18 -15.70 0.23
CA ILE A 172 -0.08 -14.43 0.96
C ILE A 172 0.88 -13.51 0.21
N ILE A 173 0.47 -12.27 -0.03
CA ILE A 173 1.33 -11.16 -0.42
C ILE A 173 1.42 -10.24 0.79
N THR A 174 2.61 -9.81 1.16
CA THR A 174 2.81 -8.95 2.33
C THR A 174 3.83 -7.86 2.01
N ASP A 175 3.49 -6.62 2.37
CA ASP A 175 4.36 -5.43 2.22
C ASP A 175 4.37 -4.64 3.53
N PRO A 176 5.01 -5.18 4.58
CA PRO A 176 4.98 -4.60 5.91
C PRO A 176 5.83 -3.32 5.99
N PRO A 177 5.64 -2.49 7.04
CA PRO A 177 6.47 -1.31 7.29
C PRO A 177 7.94 -1.69 7.51
N ARG A 178 8.84 -0.69 7.54
CA ARG A 178 10.29 -0.87 7.69
C ARG A 178 10.71 -1.72 8.89
N ALA A 179 9.88 -1.83 9.91
CA ALA A 179 10.13 -2.68 11.09
C ALA A 179 9.96 -4.17 10.81
N GLY A 180 9.39 -4.55 9.66
CA GLY A 180 8.99 -5.91 9.34
C GLY A 180 7.68 -6.32 10.00
N MET A 181 7.37 -7.61 9.99
CA MET A 181 6.15 -8.17 10.59
C MET A 181 6.32 -8.33 12.12
N HIS A 182 5.19 -8.21 12.83
CA HIS A 182 5.11 -8.62 14.23
C HIS A 182 5.16 -10.14 14.34
N GLN A 183 5.69 -10.68 15.46
CA GLN A 183 5.80 -12.13 15.67
C GLN A 183 4.44 -12.84 15.54
N ASP A 184 3.39 -12.27 16.11
CA ASP A 184 2.04 -12.86 16.07
C ASP A 184 1.54 -13.01 14.62
N VAL A 185 1.87 -12.08 13.72
CA VAL A 185 1.54 -12.16 12.29
C VAL A 185 2.29 -13.31 11.63
N VAL A 186 3.58 -13.47 11.94
CA VAL A 186 4.39 -14.60 11.44
C VAL A 186 3.82 -15.92 11.93
N ASP A 187 3.41 -16.02 13.20
CA ASP A 187 2.86 -17.23 13.80
C ASP A 187 1.54 -17.64 13.12
N VAL A 188 0.68 -16.65 12.80
CA VAL A 188 -0.57 -16.95 12.08
C VAL A 188 -0.30 -17.33 10.61
N ILE A 189 0.69 -16.74 9.95
CA ILE A 189 1.12 -17.16 8.61
C ILE A 189 1.60 -18.63 8.65
N LEU A 190 2.41 -18.99 9.64
CA LEU A 190 2.86 -20.37 9.87
C LEU A 190 1.71 -21.33 10.17
N PHE A 191 0.66 -20.86 10.83
CA PHE A 191 -0.57 -21.64 11.07
C PHE A 191 -1.42 -21.80 9.80
N ALA A 192 -1.54 -20.72 9.02
CA ALA A 192 -2.35 -20.70 7.80
C ALA A 192 -1.76 -21.60 6.69
N GLU A 193 -0.44 -21.77 6.68
CA GLU A 193 0.28 -22.62 5.71
C GLU A 193 -0.09 -22.33 4.25
N PRO A 194 -0.06 -21.06 3.78
CA PRO A 194 -0.24 -20.81 2.36
C PRO A 194 0.84 -21.53 1.54
N LYS A 195 0.49 -21.98 0.35
CA LYS A 195 1.45 -22.64 -0.56
C LYS A 195 2.62 -21.73 -0.92
N ARG A 196 2.35 -20.40 -1.02
CA ARG A 196 3.34 -19.38 -1.36
C ARG A 196 3.16 -18.14 -0.51
N ILE A 197 4.28 -17.50 -0.20
CA ILE A 197 4.33 -16.18 0.39
C ILE A 197 5.18 -15.30 -0.53
N VAL A 198 4.65 -14.15 -0.91
CA VAL A 198 5.38 -13.11 -1.63
C VAL A 198 5.62 -11.96 -0.66
N TYR A 199 6.87 -11.78 -0.26
CA TYR A 199 7.26 -10.77 0.72
C TYR A 199 7.95 -9.60 0.02
N VAL A 200 7.28 -8.47 -0.08
CA VAL A 200 7.82 -7.18 -0.54
C VAL A 200 8.36 -6.42 0.67
N SER A 201 9.51 -5.79 0.56
CA SER A 201 10.09 -5.04 1.68
C SER A 201 11.06 -3.95 1.22
N CYS A 202 10.91 -2.76 1.80
CA CYS A 202 11.87 -1.66 1.67
C CYS A 202 13.08 -1.78 2.63
N ASN A 203 13.15 -2.84 3.45
CA ASN A 203 14.23 -3.07 4.39
C ASN A 203 14.68 -4.54 4.38
N PRO A 204 15.70 -4.89 3.60
CA PRO A 204 16.20 -6.27 3.51
C PRO A 204 16.67 -6.87 4.84
N ALA A 205 17.10 -6.03 5.80
CA ALA A 205 17.58 -6.53 7.09
C ALA A 205 16.43 -7.08 7.97
N THR A 206 15.31 -6.34 8.06
CA THR A 206 14.12 -6.82 8.77
C THR A 206 13.43 -7.95 8.01
N GLN A 207 13.45 -7.90 6.69
CA GLN A 207 12.98 -9.02 5.86
C GLN A 207 13.78 -10.30 6.16
N ALA A 208 15.11 -10.24 6.22
CA ALA A 208 15.94 -11.41 6.53
C ALA A 208 15.64 -12.00 7.92
N ARG A 209 15.35 -11.14 8.91
CA ARG A 209 14.90 -11.58 10.25
C ARG A 209 13.58 -12.35 10.16
N ASP A 210 12.61 -11.82 9.46
CA ASP A 210 11.29 -12.45 9.32
C ASP A 210 11.37 -13.74 8.50
N LEU A 211 12.22 -13.78 7.46
CA LEU A 211 12.52 -14.99 6.69
C LEU A 211 13.11 -16.08 7.56
N GLN A 212 13.95 -15.75 8.52
CA GLN A 212 14.50 -16.72 9.49
C GLN A 212 13.39 -17.37 10.34
N LEU A 213 12.37 -16.61 10.72
CA LEU A 213 11.21 -17.16 11.45
C LEU A 213 10.35 -18.05 10.54
N LEU A 214 10.12 -17.61 9.30
CA LEU A 214 9.35 -18.37 8.30
C LEU A 214 10.07 -19.63 7.83
N ASP A 215 11.41 -19.72 7.98
CA ASP A 215 12.19 -20.92 7.60
C ASP A 215 11.75 -22.18 8.35
N ALA A 216 11.01 -22.07 9.45
CA ALA A 216 10.40 -23.20 10.14
C ALA A 216 9.56 -24.08 9.20
N LYS A 217 8.84 -23.47 8.23
CA LYS A 217 7.96 -24.18 7.29
C LYS A 217 8.20 -23.83 5.82
N TYR A 218 8.92 -22.76 5.52
CA TYR A 218 9.08 -22.25 4.16
C TYR A 218 10.54 -22.30 3.70
N LYS A 219 10.73 -22.36 2.39
CA LYS A 219 12.04 -22.21 1.74
C LYS A 219 12.00 -21.02 0.79
N VAL A 220 13.05 -20.21 0.79
CA VAL A 220 13.23 -19.13 -0.20
C VAL A 220 13.48 -19.77 -1.57
N LYS A 221 12.68 -19.39 -2.56
CA LYS A 221 12.76 -19.88 -3.94
C LYS A 221 13.36 -18.88 -4.89
N ALA A 222 13.04 -17.61 -4.69
CA ALA A 222 13.55 -16.52 -5.53
C ALA A 222 13.66 -15.23 -4.71
N VAL A 223 14.60 -14.39 -5.10
CA VAL A 223 14.81 -13.05 -4.54
C VAL A 223 15.02 -12.10 -5.72
N GLN A 224 14.25 -11.03 -5.76
CA GLN A 224 14.32 -10.01 -6.80
C GLN A 224 14.35 -8.63 -6.19
N PRO A 225 15.51 -7.95 -6.16
CA PRO A 225 15.56 -6.53 -5.82
C PRO A 225 14.99 -5.67 -6.96
N VAL A 226 14.36 -4.56 -6.60
CA VAL A 226 13.82 -3.56 -7.52
C VAL A 226 14.32 -2.19 -7.08
N ASP A 227 15.01 -1.48 -7.97
CA ASP A 227 15.51 -0.14 -7.73
C ASP A 227 14.39 0.89 -7.90
N MET A 228 13.66 1.14 -6.82
CA MET A 228 12.53 2.07 -6.82
C MET A 228 12.95 3.53 -6.95
N PHE A 229 14.11 3.87 -6.41
CA PHE A 229 14.62 5.24 -6.36
C PHE A 229 16.09 5.29 -6.76
N PRO A 230 16.39 5.18 -8.06
CA PRO A 230 17.76 5.35 -8.57
C PRO A 230 18.37 6.64 -8.01
N HIS A 231 19.65 6.64 -7.69
CA HIS A 231 20.37 7.71 -7.00
C HIS A 231 20.17 7.79 -5.48
N THR A 232 19.49 6.81 -4.88
CA THR A 232 19.42 6.63 -3.41
C THR A 232 19.95 5.25 -3.04
N HIS A 233 20.13 4.99 -1.73
CA HIS A 233 20.48 3.66 -1.22
C HIS A 233 19.24 2.77 -0.96
N HIS A 234 18.05 3.28 -1.23
CA HIS A 234 16.81 2.54 -1.00
C HIS A 234 16.58 1.52 -2.11
N VAL A 235 16.31 0.29 -1.71
CA VAL A 235 15.94 -0.81 -2.60
C VAL A 235 14.72 -1.50 -2.04
N GLU A 236 13.76 -1.80 -2.90
CA GLU A 236 12.69 -2.74 -2.60
C GLU A 236 13.17 -4.15 -2.95
N ASN A 237 12.83 -5.12 -2.13
CA ASN A 237 13.20 -6.49 -2.37
C ASN A 237 11.98 -7.42 -2.29
N VAL A 238 11.75 -8.19 -3.33
CA VAL A 238 10.65 -9.16 -3.39
C VAL A 238 11.22 -10.56 -3.20
N VAL A 239 10.70 -11.29 -2.23
CA VAL A 239 11.10 -12.66 -1.95
C VAL A 239 9.90 -13.60 -2.16
N LEU A 240 10.12 -14.66 -2.93
CA LEU A 240 9.20 -15.78 -3.03
C LEU A 240 9.61 -16.88 -2.05
N LEU A 241 8.67 -17.27 -1.19
CA LEU A 241 8.79 -18.45 -0.35
C LEU A 241 7.76 -19.49 -0.78
N GLU A 242 8.14 -20.75 -0.72
CA GLU A 242 7.25 -21.90 -0.90
C GLU A 242 7.24 -22.76 0.36
N LEU A 243 6.06 -23.30 0.66
CA LEU A 243 5.91 -24.26 1.75
C LEU A 243 6.84 -25.46 1.50
N LYS A 244 7.52 -25.95 2.54
CA LYS A 244 8.34 -27.16 2.50
C LYS A 244 7.44 -28.39 2.38
N ASP A 245 7.92 -29.39 1.67
CA ASP A 245 7.27 -30.71 1.53
C ASP A 245 7.23 -31.44 2.87
#